data_1b64e3b4b8e3cbee725e6499e39d6a51
#
_entry.id   1b64e3b4b8e3cbee725e6499e39d6a51
#
_cell.length_a   1.000
_cell.length_b   1.000
_cell.length_c   1.000
_cell.angle_alpha   90.00
_cell.angle_beta   90.00
_cell.angle_gamma   90.00
#
_symmetry.space_group_name_H-M   'P 1'
#
loop_
_entity.id
_entity.type
_entity.pdbx_description
1 polymer ?
#
loop_
_entity_poly.entity_id
_entity_poly.type
_entity_poly.pdbx_seq_one_letter_code
_entity_poly.pdbx_strand_id
1 'polypeptide(L)' 'MTRSEIWRIEKYLRNLFRLDTITLLERPQSDSVEVHVGGEFIGLIFRDEEEGEISYSFNMSILEMDLPPAPASRS' A
#
# COMPACT_ATOMS: atom_id res chain seq x y z
N MET A 1 -4.72 11.24 7.89
CA MET A 1 -5.58 10.11 8.30
C MET A 1 -5.55 9.94 9.80
N THR A 2 -6.66 9.52 10.38
CA THR A 2 -6.70 9.23 11.80
C THR A 2 -6.02 7.91 12.10
N ARG A 3 -5.66 7.70 13.37
CA ARG A 3 -5.08 6.42 13.78
C ARG A 3 -6.04 5.27 13.54
N SER A 4 -7.33 5.53 13.75
CA SER A 4 -8.37 4.52 13.52
C SER A 4 -8.42 4.12 12.05
N GLU A 5 -8.36 5.10 11.14
CA GLU A 5 -8.34 4.80 9.71
C GLU A 5 -7.12 3.96 9.34
N ILE A 6 -5.95 4.35 9.82
CA ILE A 6 -4.71 3.64 9.51
C ILE A 6 -4.79 2.20 10.02
N TRP A 7 -5.26 2.01 11.25
CA TRP A 7 -5.41 0.68 11.83
C TRP A 7 -6.35 -0.20 11.01
N ARG A 8 -7.48 0.37 10.59
CA ARG A 8 -8.48 -0.38 9.81
C ARG A 8 -7.95 -0.78 8.44
N ILE A 9 -7.24 0.14 7.78
CA ILE A 9 -6.64 -0.14 6.48
C ILE A 9 -5.58 -1.23 6.62
N GLU A 10 -4.73 -1.12 7.62
CA GLU A 10 -3.68 -2.12 7.84
C GLU A 10 -4.27 -3.51 8.06
N LYS A 11 -5.30 -3.61 8.88
CA LYS A 11 -5.97 -4.89 9.11
C LYS A 11 -6.61 -5.43 7.84
N TYR A 12 -7.26 -4.55 7.09
CA TYR A 12 -7.88 -4.95 5.84
C TYR A 12 -6.86 -5.52 4.86
N LEU A 13 -5.72 -4.83 4.70
CA LEU A 13 -4.69 -5.27 3.77
C LEU A 13 -4.05 -6.58 4.21
N ARG A 14 -3.79 -6.72 5.51
CA ARG A 14 -3.24 -7.98 6.02
C ARG A 14 -4.16 -9.16 5.74
N ASN A 15 -5.46 -8.96 5.91
CA ASN A 15 -6.44 -10.00 5.61
C ASN A 15 -6.54 -10.27 4.12
N LEU A 16 -6.59 -9.20 3.32
CA LEU A 16 -6.73 -9.33 1.87
C LEU A 16 -5.56 -10.07 1.25
N PHE A 17 -4.34 -9.68 1.63
CA PHE A 17 -3.13 -10.26 1.08
C PHE A 17 -2.63 -11.47 1.88
N ARG A 18 -3.26 -11.76 3.02
CA ARG A 18 -2.83 -12.84 3.92
C ARG A 18 -1.37 -12.70 4.29
N LEU A 19 -1.01 -11.50 4.73
CA LEU A 19 0.38 -11.15 4.97
C LEU A 19 0.46 -10.28 6.22
N ASP A 20 1.00 -10.83 7.31
CA ASP A 20 1.07 -10.16 8.60
C ASP A 20 2.18 -9.12 8.69
N THR A 21 3.08 -9.10 7.71
CA THR A 21 4.22 -8.20 7.74
C THR A 21 3.94 -6.84 7.12
N ILE A 22 2.70 -6.59 6.72
CA ILE A 22 2.32 -5.27 6.20
C ILE A 22 2.22 -4.28 7.35
N THR A 23 2.92 -3.15 7.23
CA THR A 23 2.91 -2.08 8.21
C THR A 23 2.66 -0.76 7.50
N LEU A 24 1.82 0.08 8.11
CA LEU A 24 1.54 1.42 7.58
C LEU A 24 2.21 2.46 8.46
N LEU A 25 2.94 3.37 7.83
CA LEU A 25 3.62 4.46 8.52
C LEU A 25 3.05 5.80 8.05
N GLU A 26 2.65 6.62 9.00
CA GLU A 26 2.06 7.91 8.71
C GLU A 26 3.09 8.88 8.15
N ARG A 27 2.67 9.68 7.15
CA ARG A 27 3.51 10.76 6.62
C ARG A 27 3.07 12.07 7.25
N PRO A 28 3.96 12.77 7.96
CA PRO A 28 3.56 13.90 8.80
C PRO A 28 2.91 15.07 8.06
N GLN A 29 3.22 15.29 6.80
CA GLN A 29 2.76 16.47 6.09
C GLN A 29 1.84 16.16 4.93
N SER A 30 1.20 15.00 4.94
CA SER A 30 0.32 14.65 3.86
C SER A 30 -0.76 13.70 4.36
N ASP A 31 -1.90 13.67 3.65
CA ASP A 31 -2.98 12.75 4.02
C ASP A 31 -2.74 11.40 3.36
N SER A 32 -1.59 10.84 3.65
CA SER A 32 -1.17 9.57 3.08
C SER A 32 -0.36 8.78 4.08
N VAL A 33 -0.22 7.48 3.82
CA VAL A 33 0.62 6.61 4.63
C VAL A 33 1.52 5.80 3.73
N GLU A 34 2.69 5.44 4.24
CA GLU A 34 3.61 4.55 3.56
C GLU A 34 3.24 3.11 3.87
N VAL A 35 3.30 2.27 2.84
CA VAL A 35 3.06 0.83 3.01
C VAL A 35 4.40 0.13 2.99
N HIS A 36 4.67 -0.66 4.03
CA HIS A 36 5.88 -1.43 4.16
C HIS A 36 5.53 -2.92 4.29
N VAL A 37 6.34 -3.76 3.69
CA VAL A 37 6.20 -5.22 3.82
C VAL A 37 7.56 -5.76 4.26
N GLY A 38 7.58 -6.39 5.43
CA GLY A 38 8.82 -6.92 5.97
C GLY A 38 9.88 -5.84 6.19
N GLY A 39 9.45 -4.62 6.46
CA GLY A 39 10.36 -3.50 6.65
C GLY A 39 10.76 -2.78 5.37
N GLU A 40 10.31 -3.25 4.22
CA GLU A 40 10.64 -2.64 2.94
C GLU A 40 9.51 -1.76 2.45
N PHE A 41 9.82 -0.51 2.08
CA PHE A 41 8.85 0.41 1.52
C PHE A 41 8.37 -0.08 0.16
N ILE A 42 7.06 -0.20 -0.04
CA ILE A 42 6.52 -0.68 -1.31
C ILE A 42 5.54 0.29 -1.97
N GLY A 43 4.95 1.22 -1.26
CA GLY A 43 4.01 2.13 -1.89
C GLY A 43 3.37 3.09 -0.92
N LEU A 44 2.39 3.82 -1.43
CA LEU A 44 1.68 4.87 -0.68
C LEU A 44 0.18 4.66 -0.79
N ILE A 45 -0.52 5.00 0.27
CA ILE A 45 -1.98 5.04 0.27
C ILE A 45 -2.42 6.47 0.49
N PHE A 46 -3.31 6.96 -0.36
CA PHE A 46 -3.88 8.29 -0.27
C PHE A 46 -5.36 8.19 0.05
N ARG A 47 -5.82 9.10 0.90
CA ARG A 47 -7.23 9.20 1.23
C ARG A 47 -7.88 10.17 0.26
N ASP A 48 -8.99 9.76 -0.33
CA ASP A 48 -9.80 10.61 -1.20
C ASP A 48 -11.18 10.76 -0.60
N GLU A 49 -11.71 11.97 -0.69
CA GLU A 49 -13.08 12.22 -0.24
C GLU A 49 -13.79 13.02 -1.31
N GLU A 50 -14.82 12.44 -1.91
CA GLU A 50 -15.63 13.09 -2.93
C GLU A 50 -17.09 12.91 -2.60
N GLU A 51 -17.82 14.03 -2.55
CA GLU A 51 -19.28 14.04 -2.34
C GLU A 51 -19.68 13.22 -1.11
N GLY A 52 -18.87 13.30 -0.05
CA GLY A 52 -19.18 12.60 1.19
C GLY A 52 -18.72 11.15 1.21
N GLU A 53 -18.22 10.64 0.12
CA GLU A 53 -17.70 9.28 0.08
C GLU A 53 -16.19 9.28 0.28
N ILE A 54 -15.73 8.39 1.14
CA ILE A 54 -14.32 8.26 1.44
C ILE A 54 -13.80 6.98 0.79
N SER A 55 -12.68 7.11 0.09
CA SER A 55 -12.00 5.96 -0.48
C SER A 55 -10.50 6.10 -0.25
N TYR A 56 -9.77 5.02 -0.44
CA TYR A 56 -8.33 5.00 -0.26
C TYR A 56 -7.70 4.37 -1.49
N SER A 57 -6.70 5.05 -2.04
CA SER A 57 -5.99 4.57 -3.23
C SER A 57 -4.61 4.10 -2.83
N PHE A 58 -4.30 2.85 -3.16
CA PHE A 58 -2.98 2.27 -2.91
C PHE A 58 -2.20 2.31 -4.20
N ASN A 59 -1.07 3.02 -4.20
CA ASN A 59 -0.22 3.18 -5.37
C ASN A 59 1.13 2.55 -5.11
N MET A 60 1.54 1.68 -6.01
CA MET A 60 2.80 0.97 -5.89
C MET A 60 3.50 1.01 -7.25
N SER A 61 4.77 1.41 -7.25
CA SER A 61 5.58 1.39 -8.46
C SER A 61 6.36 0.09 -8.54
N ILE A 62 6.29 -0.55 -9.70
CA ILE A 62 7.06 -1.76 -9.96
C ILE A 62 8.12 -1.39 -10.98
N LEU A 63 9.38 -1.50 -10.58
CA LEU A 63 10.49 -1.17 -11.46
C LEU A 63 10.84 -2.37 -12.32
N GLU A 64 11.09 -2.12 -13.60
CA GLU A 64 11.42 -3.22 -14.52
C GLU A 64 12.64 -3.99 -14.04
N MET A 65 13.62 -3.28 -13.48
CA MET A 65 14.86 -3.92 -13.01
C MET A 65 14.62 -4.92 -11.88
N ASP A 66 13.47 -4.82 -11.20
CA ASP A 66 13.12 -5.73 -10.11
C ASP A 66 12.31 -6.93 -10.58
N LEU A 67 11.92 -6.95 -11.85
CA LEU A 67 11.14 -8.05 -12.37
C LEU A 67 12.03 -9.26 -12.66
N PRO A 68 11.53 -10.48 -12.44
CA PRO A 68 12.27 -11.65 -12.82
C PRO A 68 12.37 -11.76 -14.35
N PRO A 69 13.38 -12.44 -14.88
CA PRO A 69 13.46 -12.63 -16.32
C PRO A 69 12.30 -13.48 -16.83
N ALA A 70 11.85 -13.18 -18.06
CA ALA A 70 10.81 -13.97 -18.69
C ALA A 70 11.33 -15.37 -19.01
N PRO A 71 10.44 -16.39 -18.97
CA PRO A 71 10.86 -17.73 -19.41
C PRO A 71 11.26 -17.70 -20.89
N ALA A 72 12.34 -18.37 -21.22
CA ALA A 72 12.89 -18.34 -22.58
C ALA A 72 11.92 -18.90 -23.63
N SER A 73 11.02 -19.78 -23.23
CA SER A 73 10.09 -20.43 -24.14
C SER A 73 8.79 -19.63 -24.35
N ARG A 74 8.68 -18.45 -23.72
CA ARG A 74 7.49 -17.64 -23.88
C ARG A 74 7.72 -16.46 -24.81
N SER A 75 6.77 -16.19 -25.63
CA SER A 75 6.81 -15.05 -26.53
C SER A 75 5.66 -14.10 -26.25
#